data_bf143ed1c1ae3adeab241aea5cb81124
#
_entry.id   bf143ed1c1ae3adeab241aea5cb81124
#
_cell.length_a   1.000
_cell.length_b   1.000
_cell.length_c   1.000
_cell.angle_alpha   90.00
_cell.angle_beta   90.00
_cell.angle_gamma   90.00
#
_symmetry.space_group_name_H-M   'P 1'
#
loop_
_entity.id
_entity.type
_entity.pdbx_description
1 polymer ?
#
loop_
_entity_poly.entity_id
_entity_poly.type
_entity_poly.pdbx_seq_one_letter_code
_entity_poly.pdbx_strand_id
1 'polypeptide(L)'
;YFQLVSKALETVTAPLSERGWDMFKLRLERHFQNLFDGLEPLYGHRPDFENVLTRLVLSMAEAYAQRNEALKLLDIERDLTPDWFQREDMIGYVFYVERFAETIKGIEKHSEYLEELGVRYVHLMSLIRPREGENDGGFAVLDYTDVDPKLGDIHDLEHICTTFRDKGISVCVDLVLNHCAKDHEWAKRALAGEKKYQDYFYMFSERTMPDEYEKTLPEIFPDFKPGNFVYYDDLKKWV
;
A
#
# COMPACT_ATOMS: atom_id res chain seq x y z
N TYR A 1 -21.05 14.01 2.11
CA TYR A 1 -19.65 13.67 2.31
C TYR A 1 -18.72 14.45 1.37
N PHE A 2 -18.95 14.45 0.06
CA PHE A 2 -18.12 15.20 -0.89
C PHE A 2 -17.99 16.68 -0.56
N GLN A 3 -19.10 17.36 -0.22
CA GLN A 3 -19.11 18.77 0.18
C GLN A 3 -18.32 19.01 1.48
N LEU A 4 -18.41 18.11 2.44
CA LEU A 4 -17.67 18.17 3.70
C LEU A 4 -16.16 18.07 3.45
N VAL A 5 -15.76 17.11 2.63
CA VAL A 5 -14.36 16.92 2.27
C VAL A 5 -13.82 18.09 1.44
N SER A 6 -14.61 18.61 0.49
CA SER A 6 -14.23 19.78 -0.33
C SER A 6 -14.01 21.03 0.53
N LYS A 7 -14.85 21.23 1.56
CA LYS A 7 -14.66 22.33 2.51
C LYS A 7 -13.40 22.15 3.36
N ALA A 8 -13.08 20.92 3.78
CA ALA A 8 -11.85 20.64 4.52
C ALA A 8 -10.60 20.92 3.68
N LEU A 9 -10.64 20.70 2.35
CA LEU A 9 -9.52 21.02 1.46
C LEU A 9 -9.16 22.51 1.43
N GLU A 10 -10.11 23.41 1.72
CA GLU A 10 -9.83 24.85 1.80
C GLU A 10 -8.87 25.20 2.95
N THR A 11 -8.71 24.31 3.93
CA THR A 11 -7.76 24.48 5.05
C THR A 11 -6.35 24.03 4.76
N VAL A 12 -6.12 23.37 3.64
CA VAL A 12 -4.78 22.87 3.25
C VAL A 12 -3.92 24.01 2.76
N THR A 13 -2.78 24.22 3.43
CA THR A 13 -1.81 25.28 3.10
C THR A 13 -0.58 24.75 2.35
N ALA A 14 -0.66 23.55 1.78
CA ALA A 14 0.46 22.97 1.06
C ALA A 14 0.86 23.81 -0.16
N PRO A 15 2.16 23.91 -0.48
CA PRO A 15 2.67 24.74 -1.56
C PRO A 15 2.34 24.12 -2.93
N LEU A 16 1.14 24.37 -3.41
CA LEU A 16 0.66 23.92 -4.71
C LEU A 16 0.18 25.15 -5.51
N SER A 17 0.47 25.17 -6.80
CA SER A 17 -0.05 26.23 -7.68
C SER A 17 -1.57 26.15 -7.77
N GLU A 18 -2.23 27.25 -8.11
CA GLU A 18 -3.69 27.28 -8.34
C GLU A 18 -4.12 26.18 -9.34
N ARG A 19 -3.41 26.07 -10.46
CA ARG A 19 -3.65 25.00 -11.45
C ARG A 19 -3.45 23.59 -10.86
N GLY A 20 -2.47 23.40 -9.98
CA GLY A 20 -2.26 22.13 -9.30
C GLY A 20 -3.45 21.76 -8.40
N TRP A 21 -3.99 22.74 -7.68
CA TRP A 21 -5.19 22.56 -6.87
C TRP A 21 -6.42 22.24 -7.70
N ASP A 22 -6.61 22.92 -8.83
CA ASP A 22 -7.73 22.66 -9.74
C ASP A 22 -7.65 21.22 -10.30
N MET A 23 -6.47 20.77 -10.68
CA MET A 23 -6.25 19.39 -11.15
C MET A 23 -6.53 18.37 -10.06
N PHE A 24 -6.09 18.61 -8.83
CA PHE A 24 -6.38 17.71 -7.71
C PHE A 24 -7.89 17.61 -7.45
N LYS A 25 -8.57 18.76 -7.37
CA LYS A 25 -10.02 18.83 -7.16
C LYS A 25 -10.80 18.12 -8.26
N LEU A 26 -10.44 18.34 -9.52
CA LEU A 26 -11.07 17.68 -10.66
C LEU A 26 -10.94 16.15 -10.59
N ARG A 27 -9.76 15.65 -10.28
CA ARG A 27 -9.52 14.21 -10.11
C ARG A 27 -10.28 13.65 -8.91
N LEU A 28 -10.28 14.37 -7.80
CA LEU A 28 -11.05 13.98 -6.61
C LEU A 28 -12.55 13.92 -6.94
N GLU A 29 -13.12 14.94 -7.60
CA GLU A 29 -14.53 14.96 -8.00
C GLU A 29 -14.88 13.75 -8.88
N ARG A 30 -14.02 13.43 -9.84
CA ARG A 30 -14.21 12.30 -10.75
C ARG A 30 -14.21 10.95 -10.05
N HIS A 31 -13.35 10.76 -9.03
CA HIS A 31 -13.08 9.45 -8.42
C HIS A 31 -13.65 9.30 -7.00
N PHE A 32 -14.16 10.38 -6.40
CA PHE A 32 -14.64 10.36 -5.01
C PHE A 32 -15.74 9.33 -4.78
N GLN A 33 -16.68 9.20 -5.71
CA GLN A 33 -17.76 8.24 -5.57
C GLN A 33 -17.24 6.80 -5.46
N ASN A 34 -16.26 6.43 -6.29
CA ASN A 34 -15.65 5.10 -6.24
C ASN A 34 -14.91 4.85 -4.92
N LEU A 35 -14.21 5.87 -4.40
CA LEU A 35 -13.56 5.81 -3.09
C LEU A 35 -14.60 5.62 -1.98
N PHE A 36 -15.66 6.41 -2.01
CA PHE A 36 -16.74 6.36 -1.03
C PHE A 36 -17.45 5.00 -1.04
N ASP A 37 -17.85 4.50 -2.21
CA ASP A 37 -18.54 3.22 -2.39
C ASP A 37 -17.68 2.02 -1.95
N GLY A 38 -16.36 2.14 -2.01
CA GLY A 38 -15.44 1.13 -1.49
C GLY A 38 -15.28 1.16 0.03
N LEU A 39 -15.41 2.31 0.66
CA LEU A 39 -15.17 2.48 2.10
C LEU A 39 -16.45 2.42 2.95
N GLU A 40 -17.55 2.96 2.44
CA GLU A 40 -18.80 3.10 3.19
C GLU A 40 -19.38 1.75 3.65
N PRO A 41 -19.45 0.69 2.83
CA PRO A 41 -19.97 -0.61 3.27
C PRO A 41 -19.17 -1.23 4.42
N LEU A 42 -17.86 -0.94 4.49
CA LEU A 42 -16.95 -1.49 5.50
C LEU A 42 -16.92 -0.63 6.78
N TYR A 43 -16.91 0.68 6.62
CA TYR A 43 -16.61 1.62 7.71
C TYR A 43 -17.72 2.66 7.96
N GLY A 44 -18.77 2.74 7.13
CA GLY A 44 -19.83 3.73 7.23
C GLY A 44 -20.63 3.68 8.54
N HIS A 45 -20.64 2.51 9.20
CA HIS A 45 -21.27 2.33 10.52
C HIS A 45 -20.48 2.96 11.68
N ARG A 46 -19.24 3.40 11.46
CA ARG A 46 -18.39 4.00 12.49
C ARG A 46 -18.80 5.44 12.77
N PRO A 47 -18.88 5.85 14.06
CA PRO A 47 -19.24 7.24 14.42
C PRO A 47 -18.24 8.28 13.91
N ASP A 48 -16.98 7.86 13.64
CA ASP A 48 -15.89 8.73 13.18
C ASP A 48 -15.63 8.63 11.67
N PHE A 49 -16.51 7.98 10.90
CA PHE A 49 -16.30 7.73 9.47
C PHE A 49 -16.05 9.01 8.66
N GLU A 50 -16.82 10.09 8.94
CA GLU A 50 -16.61 11.39 8.28
C GLU A 50 -15.21 11.94 8.53
N ASN A 51 -14.71 11.82 9.76
CA ASN A 51 -13.37 12.28 10.12
C ASN A 51 -12.28 11.42 9.44
N VAL A 52 -12.51 10.11 9.35
CA VAL A 52 -11.59 9.18 8.66
C VAL A 52 -11.49 9.53 7.17
N LEU A 53 -12.64 9.70 6.51
CA LEU A 53 -12.73 10.06 5.10
C LEU A 53 -12.07 11.43 4.83
N THR A 54 -12.35 12.41 5.67
CA THR A 54 -11.76 13.74 5.56
C THR A 54 -10.25 13.69 5.70
N ARG A 55 -9.72 13.02 6.73
CA ARG A 55 -8.26 12.86 6.92
C ARG A 55 -7.59 12.14 5.76
N LEU A 56 -8.23 11.09 5.22
CA LEU A 56 -7.72 10.38 4.07
C LEU A 56 -7.53 11.32 2.88
N VAL A 57 -8.55 12.12 2.54
CA VAL A 57 -8.47 13.06 1.41
C VAL A 57 -7.48 14.19 1.67
N LEU A 58 -7.39 14.70 2.89
CA LEU A 58 -6.37 15.69 3.25
C LEU A 58 -4.95 15.12 3.08
N SER A 59 -4.69 13.89 3.54
CA SER A 59 -3.41 13.22 3.31
C SER A 59 -3.10 13.00 1.83
N MET A 60 -4.10 12.67 1.03
CA MET A 60 -3.95 12.59 -0.44
C MET A 60 -3.60 13.94 -1.06
N ALA A 61 -4.22 15.03 -0.59
CA ALA A 61 -3.94 16.38 -1.06
C ALA A 61 -2.51 16.82 -0.73
N GLU A 62 -2.06 16.55 0.50
CA GLU A 62 -0.69 16.83 0.95
C GLU A 62 0.35 16.02 0.15
N ALA A 63 0.10 14.73 -0.05
CA ALA A 63 0.96 13.87 -0.85
C ALA A 63 1.01 14.34 -2.32
N TYR A 64 -0.12 14.74 -2.89
CA TYR A 64 -0.18 15.29 -4.25
C TYR A 64 0.59 16.62 -4.36
N ALA A 65 0.51 17.49 -3.36
CA ALA A 65 1.26 18.74 -3.35
C ALA A 65 2.79 18.51 -3.40
N GLN A 66 3.27 17.48 -2.69
CA GLN A 66 4.69 17.10 -2.67
C GLN A 66 5.12 16.26 -3.89
N ARG A 67 4.17 15.78 -4.69
CA ARG A 67 4.44 14.92 -5.84
C ARG A 67 5.23 15.68 -6.90
N ASN A 68 6.25 15.04 -7.48
CA ASN A 68 7.07 15.60 -8.55
C ASN A 68 6.22 15.99 -9.77
N GLU A 69 6.53 17.11 -10.42
CA GLU A 69 5.78 17.65 -11.57
C GLU A 69 5.76 16.66 -12.76
N ALA A 70 6.87 15.96 -13.02
CA ALA A 70 6.91 14.93 -14.08
C ALA A 70 5.90 13.79 -13.80
N LEU A 71 5.72 13.41 -12.53
CA LEU A 71 4.73 12.42 -12.14
C LEU A 71 3.30 12.94 -12.23
N LYS A 72 3.07 14.23 -11.97
CA LYS A 72 1.75 14.86 -12.17
C LYS A 72 1.36 14.88 -13.65
N LEU A 73 2.33 15.14 -14.54
CA LEU A 73 2.10 15.06 -15.99
C LEU A 73 1.81 13.64 -16.44
N LEU A 74 2.56 12.67 -15.97
CA LEU A 74 2.32 11.23 -16.23
C LEU A 74 0.94 10.78 -15.74
N ASP A 75 0.48 11.29 -14.58
CA ASP A 75 -0.86 11.02 -14.09
C ASP A 75 -1.95 11.50 -15.06
N ILE A 76 -1.77 12.70 -15.66
CA ILE A 76 -2.70 13.25 -16.65
C ILE A 76 -2.70 12.39 -17.93
N GLU A 77 -1.53 12.00 -18.43
CA GLU A 77 -1.40 11.13 -19.59
C GLU A 77 -2.14 9.80 -19.38
N ARG A 78 -2.00 9.23 -18.20
CA ARG A 78 -2.67 7.97 -17.82
C ARG A 78 -4.17 8.13 -17.62
N ASP A 79 -4.62 9.26 -17.10
CA ASP A 79 -6.06 9.58 -17.02
C ASP A 79 -6.71 9.73 -18.41
N LEU A 80 -5.95 10.19 -19.42
CA LEU A 80 -6.41 10.28 -20.80
C LEU A 80 -6.41 8.94 -21.54
N THR A 81 -5.58 8.01 -21.11
CA THR A 81 -5.47 6.65 -21.66
C THR A 81 -5.54 5.62 -20.50
N PRO A 82 -6.74 5.41 -19.90
CA PRO A 82 -6.89 4.65 -18.68
C PRO A 82 -6.50 3.16 -18.81
N ASP A 83 -6.45 2.64 -20.03
CA ASP A 83 -6.00 1.30 -20.40
C ASP A 83 -4.50 1.21 -20.74
N TRP A 84 -3.72 2.26 -20.42
CA TRP A 84 -2.29 2.35 -20.73
C TRP A 84 -1.49 1.10 -20.35
N PHE A 85 -1.87 0.41 -19.26
CA PHE A 85 -1.21 -0.79 -18.75
C PHE A 85 -1.59 -2.08 -19.50
N GLN A 86 -2.63 -2.04 -20.37
CA GLN A 86 -3.10 -3.16 -21.19
C GLN A 86 -2.55 -3.11 -22.63
N ARG A 87 -1.79 -2.10 -22.96
CA ARG A 87 -1.21 -1.96 -24.29
C ARG A 87 -0.24 -3.12 -24.58
N GLU A 88 -0.14 -3.52 -25.84
CA GLU A 88 0.72 -4.62 -26.29
C GLU A 88 2.22 -4.36 -26.06
N ASP A 89 2.63 -3.09 -25.94
CA ASP A 89 4.01 -2.69 -25.65
C ASP A 89 4.32 -2.59 -24.14
N MET A 90 3.34 -2.84 -23.25
CA MET A 90 3.52 -2.84 -21.81
C MET A 90 4.05 -4.19 -21.31
N ILE A 91 5.28 -4.51 -21.70
CA ILE A 91 5.96 -5.73 -21.25
C ILE A 91 6.36 -5.59 -19.79
N GLY A 92 5.85 -6.48 -18.95
CA GLY A 92 6.16 -6.54 -17.52
C GLY A 92 7.26 -7.53 -17.19
N TYR A 93 8.08 -7.21 -16.19
CA TYR A 93 9.09 -8.10 -15.63
C TYR A 93 8.98 -8.10 -14.09
N VAL A 94 8.78 -9.27 -13.50
CA VAL A 94 8.62 -9.44 -12.05
C VAL A 94 9.80 -10.19 -11.45
N PHE A 95 10.34 -9.70 -10.34
CA PHE A 95 11.46 -10.35 -9.67
C PHE A 95 11.57 -9.99 -8.20
N TYR A 96 12.19 -10.89 -7.44
CA TYR A 96 12.75 -10.59 -6.12
C TYR A 96 14.07 -9.85 -6.29
N VAL A 97 14.21 -8.68 -5.66
CA VAL A 97 15.41 -7.84 -5.77
C VAL A 97 16.66 -8.60 -5.37
N GLU A 98 16.60 -9.33 -4.23
CA GLU A 98 17.72 -10.14 -3.73
C GLU A 98 18.24 -11.14 -4.78
N ARG A 99 17.32 -11.79 -5.50
CA ARG A 99 17.68 -12.86 -6.46
C ARG A 99 18.15 -12.33 -7.81
N PHE A 100 17.62 -11.18 -8.22
CA PHE A 100 17.91 -10.60 -9.52
C PHE A 100 19.14 -9.69 -9.51
N ALA A 101 19.29 -8.88 -8.44
CA ALA A 101 20.25 -7.78 -8.40
C ALA A 101 20.97 -7.62 -7.05
N GLU A 102 20.74 -8.53 -6.09
CA GLU A 102 21.25 -8.53 -4.72
C GLU A 102 20.72 -7.37 -3.87
N THR A 103 20.73 -6.15 -4.41
CA THR A 103 20.29 -4.92 -3.74
C THR A 103 19.50 -4.03 -4.69
N ILE A 104 18.79 -3.04 -4.13
CA ILE A 104 18.06 -2.03 -4.92
C ILE A 104 19.03 -1.28 -5.85
N LYS A 105 20.20 -0.88 -5.37
CA LYS A 105 21.27 -0.28 -6.23
C LYS A 105 21.74 -1.21 -7.34
N GLY A 106 21.76 -2.51 -7.07
CA GLY A 106 22.17 -3.50 -8.05
C GLY A 106 21.25 -3.55 -9.27
N ILE A 107 19.98 -3.16 -9.13
CA ILE A 107 19.00 -3.19 -10.22
C ILE A 107 19.45 -2.30 -11.39
N GLU A 108 20.09 -1.17 -11.10
CA GLU A 108 20.54 -0.23 -12.13
C GLU A 108 21.49 -0.87 -13.15
N LYS A 109 22.31 -1.83 -12.70
CA LYS A 109 23.24 -2.57 -13.59
C LYS A 109 22.53 -3.42 -14.64
N HIS A 110 21.26 -3.74 -14.41
CA HIS A 110 20.44 -4.53 -15.31
C HIS A 110 19.49 -3.67 -16.16
N SER A 111 19.59 -2.35 -16.08
CA SER A 111 18.69 -1.45 -16.79
C SER A 111 18.76 -1.59 -18.31
N GLU A 112 19.97 -1.73 -18.87
CA GLU A 112 20.16 -1.94 -20.31
C GLU A 112 19.53 -3.26 -20.77
N TYR A 113 19.73 -4.34 -20.01
CA TYR A 113 19.10 -5.64 -20.30
C TYR A 113 17.57 -5.55 -20.30
N LEU A 114 16.96 -4.83 -19.35
CA LEU A 114 15.52 -4.63 -19.29
C LEU A 114 15.02 -3.79 -20.47
N GLU A 115 15.77 -2.77 -20.89
CA GLU A 115 15.46 -1.97 -22.08
C GLU A 115 15.54 -2.79 -23.37
N GLU A 116 16.58 -3.61 -23.55
CA GLU A 116 16.74 -4.52 -24.70
C GLU A 116 15.60 -5.53 -24.80
N LEU A 117 15.07 -6.01 -23.66
CA LEU A 117 13.88 -6.85 -23.61
C LEU A 117 12.59 -6.10 -23.93
N GLY A 118 12.63 -4.77 -24.03
CA GLY A 118 11.44 -3.94 -24.24
C GLY A 118 10.57 -3.80 -22.99
N VAL A 119 11.12 -4.02 -21.79
CA VAL A 119 10.39 -3.90 -20.53
C VAL A 119 9.94 -2.46 -20.30
N ARG A 120 8.66 -2.28 -19.96
CA ARG A 120 8.04 -0.99 -19.63
C ARG A 120 7.48 -0.94 -18.22
N TYR A 121 7.53 -2.06 -17.50
CA TYR A 121 6.99 -2.20 -16.17
C TYR A 121 7.79 -3.24 -15.40
N VAL A 122 8.27 -2.89 -14.24
CA VAL A 122 8.90 -3.83 -13.30
C VAL A 122 8.12 -3.94 -12.02
N HIS A 123 7.93 -5.15 -11.54
CA HIS A 123 7.34 -5.42 -10.24
C HIS A 123 8.44 -5.96 -9.30
N LEU A 124 8.79 -5.15 -8.32
CA LEU A 124 9.78 -5.47 -7.29
C LEU A 124 9.06 -6.16 -6.13
N MET A 125 9.17 -7.49 -6.06
CA MET A 125 8.49 -8.28 -5.05
C MET A 125 9.13 -8.14 -3.68
N SER A 126 8.28 -8.10 -2.63
CA SER A 126 8.66 -8.14 -1.21
C SER A 126 9.68 -7.07 -0.81
N LEU A 127 9.48 -5.84 -1.27
CA LEU A 127 10.43 -4.76 -1.05
C LEU A 127 10.25 -4.07 0.31
N ILE A 128 9.00 -4.00 0.83
CA ILE A 128 8.66 -3.30 2.07
C ILE A 128 9.26 -4.05 3.27
N ARG A 129 9.76 -3.31 4.26
CA ARG A 129 10.47 -3.85 5.42
C ARG A 129 9.72 -4.98 6.11
N PRO A 130 10.20 -6.24 6.00
CA PRO A 130 9.58 -7.38 6.64
C PRO A 130 10.09 -7.55 8.08
N ARG A 131 9.43 -8.43 8.86
CA ARG A 131 9.98 -8.90 10.13
C ARG A 131 11.25 -9.75 9.91
N GLU A 132 12.09 -9.81 10.93
CA GLU A 132 13.27 -10.68 10.91
C GLU A 132 12.89 -12.17 11.07
N GLY A 133 13.73 -13.04 10.54
CA GLY A 133 13.53 -14.50 10.59
C GLY A 133 12.48 -14.95 9.57
N GLU A 134 11.58 -15.86 9.99
CA GLU A 134 10.47 -16.33 9.16
C GLU A 134 9.50 -15.17 8.87
N ASN A 135 9.41 -14.75 7.62
CA ASN A 135 8.72 -13.56 7.19
C ASN A 135 7.86 -13.75 5.95
N ASP A 136 7.50 -15.00 5.66
CA ASP A 136 6.63 -15.32 4.50
C ASP A 136 7.17 -14.77 3.17
N GLY A 137 8.47 -14.98 2.91
CA GLY A 137 9.10 -14.47 1.69
C GLY A 137 9.16 -12.94 1.60
N GLY A 138 9.10 -12.25 2.75
CA GLY A 138 9.12 -10.79 2.85
C GLY A 138 7.75 -10.14 2.95
N PHE A 139 6.65 -10.92 2.94
CA PHE A 139 5.29 -10.36 3.00
C PHE A 139 4.76 -10.14 4.42
N ALA A 140 5.46 -10.62 5.47
CA ALA A 140 5.15 -10.29 6.85
C ALA A 140 5.70 -8.89 7.20
N VAL A 141 4.97 -7.84 6.83
CA VAL A 141 5.40 -6.44 6.92
C VAL A 141 5.54 -5.98 8.36
N LEU A 142 6.73 -5.47 8.70
CA LEU A 142 7.05 -4.87 9.98
C LEU A 142 6.87 -3.34 9.98
N ASP A 143 7.21 -2.69 8.88
CA ASP A 143 7.11 -1.24 8.73
C ASP A 143 6.74 -0.89 7.27
N TYR A 144 5.62 -0.19 7.08
CA TYR A 144 5.11 0.22 5.77
C TYR A 144 5.81 1.46 5.20
N THR A 145 6.64 2.12 6.00
CA THR A 145 7.29 3.39 5.62
C THR A 145 8.74 3.22 5.18
N ASP A 146 9.25 1.99 5.20
CA ASP A 146 10.63 1.68 4.89
C ASP A 146 10.76 0.42 4.03
N VAL A 147 11.92 0.23 3.42
CA VAL A 147 12.26 -0.96 2.64
C VAL A 147 13.07 -1.96 3.48
N ASP A 148 13.21 -3.19 2.99
CA ASP A 148 14.07 -4.20 3.64
C ASP A 148 15.52 -3.68 3.72
N PRO A 149 16.09 -3.48 4.93
CA PRO A 149 17.44 -2.96 5.09
C PRO A 149 18.54 -3.85 4.50
N LYS A 150 18.23 -5.12 4.20
CA LYS A 150 19.15 -6.00 3.47
C LYS A 150 19.27 -5.64 2.00
N LEU A 151 18.23 -5.02 1.44
CA LEU A 151 18.17 -4.65 0.03
C LEU A 151 18.66 -3.22 -0.23
N GLY A 152 18.55 -2.34 0.76
CA GLY A 152 18.93 -0.93 0.66
C GLY A 152 18.10 -0.04 1.58
N ASP A 153 17.91 1.21 1.20
CA ASP A 153 17.11 2.18 1.92
C ASP A 153 16.09 2.88 1.00
N ILE A 154 15.25 3.74 1.59
CA ILE A 154 14.21 4.45 0.85
C ILE A 154 14.77 5.38 -0.23
N HIS A 155 15.98 5.92 -0.04
CA HIS A 155 16.64 6.77 -1.03
C HIS A 155 17.15 5.97 -2.22
N ASP A 156 17.56 4.71 -2.00
CA ASP A 156 17.91 3.78 -3.06
C ASP A 156 16.69 3.46 -3.93
N LEU A 157 15.52 3.28 -3.29
CA LEU A 157 14.27 3.09 -4.01
C LEU A 157 13.87 4.35 -4.80
N GLU A 158 13.99 5.53 -4.21
CA GLU A 158 13.72 6.80 -4.89
C GLU A 158 14.62 6.99 -6.12
N HIS A 159 15.91 6.66 -5.97
CA HIS A 159 16.88 6.73 -7.07
C HIS A 159 16.49 5.80 -8.22
N ILE A 160 16.24 4.51 -7.95
CA ILE A 160 15.90 3.57 -9.02
C ILE A 160 14.55 3.90 -9.67
N CYS A 161 13.56 4.38 -8.91
CA CYS A 161 12.30 4.86 -9.47
C CYS A 161 12.50 6.04 -10.43
N THR A 162 13.45 6.93 -10.15
CA THR A 162 13.79 8.07 -11.01
C THR A 162 14.52 7.58 -12.27
N THR A 163 15.56 6.77 -12.11
CA THR A 163 16.33 6.19 -13.21
C THR A 163 15.44 5.42 -14.19
N PHE A 164 14.54 4.60 -13.67
CA PHE A 164 13.64 3.82 -14.51
C PHE A 164 12.59 4.66 -15.21
N ARG A 165 12.06 5.69 -14.54
CA ARG A 165 11.13 6.63 -15.17
C ARG A 165 11.76 7.34 -16.36
N ASP A 166 13.03 7.76 -16.24
CA ASP A 166 13.76 8.43 -17.33
C ASP A 166 13.97 7.51 -18.54
N LYS A 167 13.93 6.18 -18.32
CA LYS A 167 13.96 5.13 -19.35
C LYS A 167 12.56 4.69 -19.80
N GLY A 168 11.50 5.30 -19.31
CA GLY A 168 10.11 4.94 -19.60
C GLY A 168 9.65 3.63 -18.99
N ILE A 169 10.31 3.17 -17.92
CA ILE A 169 9.97 1.97 -17.16
C ILE A 169 9.24 2.37 -15.87
N SER A 170 8.04 1.85 -15.67
CA SER A 170 7.27 2.02 -14.44
C SER A 170 7.69 1.03 -13.37
N VAL A 171 7.75 1.47 -12.11
CA VAL A 171 8.04 0.60 -10.96
C VAL A 171 6.75 0.34 -10.17
N CYS A 172 6.52 -0.92 -9.85
CA CYS A 172 5.48 -1.39 -8.94
C CYS A 172 6.13 -2.09 -7.74
N VAL A 173 5.53 -1.91 -6.59
CA VAL A 173 5.88 -2.62 -5.35
C VAL A 173 4.62 -3.18 -4.72
N ASP A 174 4.74 -4.27 -3.96
CA ASP A 174 3.64 -4.83 -3.21
C ASP A 174 3.21 -3.90 -2.08
N LEU A 175 1.90 -3.77 -1.89
CA LEU A 175 1.32 -3.09 -0.73
C LEU A 175 0.39 -4.06 0.00
N VAL A 176 0.89 -4.67 1.06
CA VAL A 176 0.18 -5.68 1.86
C VAL A 176 -0.74 -4.99 2.85
N LEU A 177 -2.02 -4.80 2.50
CA LEU A 177 -3.00 -4.13 3.36
C LEU A 177 -3.88 -5.10 4.18
N ASN A 178 -3.85 -6.39 3.86
CA ASN A 178 -4.72 -7.41 4.47
C ASN A 178 -4.17 -7.98 5.78
N HIS A 179 -2.87 -7.88 6.02
CA HIS A 179 -2.21 -8.31 7.25
C HIS A 179 -0.92 -7.53 7.51
N CYS A 180 -0.39 -7.64 8.72
CA CYS A 180 0.95 -7.19 9.07
C CYS A 180 1.67 -8.29 9.88
N ALA A 181 2.97 -8.12 10.09
CA ALA A 181 3.73 -9.00 10.96
C ALA A 181 3.22 -8.93 12.41
N LYS A 182 3.26 -10.05 13.14
CA LYS A 182 2.93 -10.06 14.59
C LYS A 182 3.83 -9.13 15.41
N ASP A 183 5.03 -8.83 14.90
CA ASP A 183 6.01 -7.93 15.52
C ASP A 183 5.80 -6.45 15.10
N HIS A 184 4.83 -6.17 14.24
CA HIS A 184 4.44 -4.80 13.88
C HIS A 184 3.99 -4.02 15.11
N GLU A 185 4.33 -2.74 15.19
CA GLU A 185 4.01 -1.90 16.35
C GLU A 185 2.51 -1.92 16.69
N TRP A 186 1.63 -1.91 15.69
CA TRP A 186 0.19 -2.00 15.90
C TRP A 186 -0.23 -3.32 16.53
N ALA A 187 0.34 -4.44 16.09
CA ALA A 187 0.05 -5.76 16.63
C ALA A 187 0.54 -5.88 18.08
N LYS A 188 1.76 -5.43 18.38
CA LYS A 188 2.30 -5.38 19.74
C LYS A 188 1.43 -4.59 20.70
N ARG A 189 0.98 -3.40 20.29
CA ARG A 189 0.12 -2.53 21.11
C ARG A 189 -1.28 -3.11 21.27
N ALA A 190 -1.83 -3.74 20.23
CA ALA A 190 -3.09 -4.47 20.32
C ALA A 190 -2.99 -5.63 21.33
N LEU A 191 -1.91 -6.41 21.29
CA LEU A 191 -1.64 -7.50 22.22
C LEU A 191 -1.37 -7.01 23.66
N ALA A 192 -0.82 -5.80 23.82
CA ALA A 192 -0.68 -5.13 25.11
C ALA A 192 -2.01 -4.59 25.69
N GLY A 193 -3.14 -4.75 24.98
CA GLY A 193 -4.47 -4.37 25.46
C GLY A 193 -4.92 -2.98 25.05
N GLU A 194 -4.17 -2.23 24.23
CA GLU A 194 -4.55 -0.89 23.80
C GLU A 194 -5.73 -0.95 22.83
N LYS A 195 -6.90 -0.50 23.27
CA LYS A 195 -8.17 -0.59 22.55
C LYS A 195 -8.11 0.02 21.14
N LYS A 196 -7.46 1.17 21.00
CA LYS A 196 -7.27 1.83 19.69
C LYS A 196 -6.64 0.92 18.64
N TYR A 197 -5.65 0.12 19.05
CA TYR A 197 -4.92 -0.79 18.15
C TYR A 197 -5.62 -2.14 18.00
N GLN A 198 -6.39 -2.57 19.01
CA GLN A 198 -7.25 -3.74 18.88
C GLN A 198 -8.31 -3.56 17.80
N ASP A 199 -8.78 -2.33 17.58
CA ASP A 199 -9.76 -2.00 16.55
C ASP A 199 -9.22 -2.11 15.11
N TYR A 200 -7.90 -2.33 14.93
CA TYR A 200 -7.29 -2.60 13.62
C TYR A 200 -7.34 -4.08 13.21
N PHE A 201 -7.68 -4.97 14.15
CA PHE A 201 -7.63 -6.42 13.96
C PHE A 201 -8.98 -7.06 14.25
N TYR A 202 -9.27 -8.15 13.54
CA TYR A 202 -10.39 -9.01 13.87
C TYR A 202 -10.07 -9.78 15.14
N MET A 203 -10.75 -9.47 16.23
CA MET A 203 -10.54 -10.07 17.54
C MET A 203 -11.87 -10.55 18.14
N PHE A 204 -11.98 -11.83 18.44
CA PHE A 204 -13.20 -12.47 18.93
C PHE A 204 -13.01 -13.04 20.33
N SER A 205 -13.97 -12.79 21.21
CA SER A 205 -13.96 -13.35 22.58
C SER A 205 -14.37 -14.83 22.59
N GLU A 206 -15.12 -15.27 21.58
CA GLU A 206 -15.63 -16.63 21.42
C GLU A 206 -15.21 -17.22 20.09
N ARG A 207 -15.21 -18.55 19.99
CA ARG A 207 -14.81 -19.28 18.78
C ARG A 207 -15.89 -19.30 17.68
N THR A 208 -17.12 -18.91 17.99
CA THR A 208 -18.27 -19.02 17.06
C THR A 208 -18.01 -18.36 15.72
N MET A 209 -17.58 -17.08 15.71
CA MET A 209 -17.28 -16.38 14.44
C MET A 209 -16.02 -16.92 13.75
N PRO A 210 -14.89 -17.15 14.44
CA PRO A 210 -13.74 -17.85 13.86
C PRO A 210 -14.13 -19.16 13.16
N ASP A 211 -14.94 -20.02 13.79
CA ASP A 211 -15.37 -21.29 13.19
C ASP A 211 -16.25 -21.11 11.94
N GLU A 212 -17.06 -20.05 11.88
CA GLU A 212 -17.81 -19.74 10.65
C GLU A 212 -16.87 -19.26 9.51
N TYR A 213 -15.89 -18.42 9.81
CA TYR A 213 -14.90 -17.99 8.82
C TYR A 213 -14.04 -19.14 8.32
N GLU A 214 -13.60 -20.04 9.18
CA GLU A 214 -12.76 -21.19 8.81
C GLU A 214 -13.44 -22.17 7.84
N LYS A 215 -14.77 -22.14 7.73
CA LYS A 215 -15.49 -22.95 6.72
C LYS A 215 -15.21 -22.50 5.28
N THR A 216 -14.82 -21.25 5.08
CA THR A 216 -14.67 -20.64 3.77
C THR A 216 -13.28 -20.06 3.52
N LEU A 217 -12.49 -19.81 4.56
CA LEU A 217 -11.12 -19.34 4.43
C LEU A 217 -10.19 -20.53 4.12
N PRO A 218 -9.35 -20.43 3.08
CA PRO A 218 -8.33 -21.45 2.84
C PRO A 218 -7.25 -21.39 3.93
N GLU A 219 -6.76 -22.54 4.33
CA GLU A 219 -5.52 -22.62 5.12
C GLU A 219 -4.33 -22.31 4.22
N ILE A 220 -3.60 -21.24 4.56
CA ILE A 220 -2.45 -20.80 3.76
C ILE A 220 -1.19 -21.61 4.13
N PHE A 221 -1.06 -22.01 5.40
CA PHE A 221 0.09 -22.75 5.94
C PHE A 221 -0.32 -24.00 6.70
N PRO A 222 -0.99 -24.98 6.07
CA PRO A 222 -1.58 -26.12 6.78
C PRO A 222 -0.55 -26.97 7.51
N ASP A 223 0.68 -27.07 7.02
CA ASP A 223 1.75 -27.89 7.60
C ASP A 223 2.44 -27.24 8.81
N PHE A 224 2.44 -25.90 8.89
CA PHE A 224 3.18 -25.15 9.92
C PHE A 224 2.28 -24.48 10.95
N LYS A 225 1.11 -24.05 10.52
CA LYS A 225 0.11 -23.33 11.34
C LYS A 225 -1.29 -23.70 10.85
N PRO A 226 -1.85 -24.81 11.34
CA PRO A 226 -3.23 -25.16 11.00
C PRO A 226 -4.20 -24.13 11.60
N GLY A 227 -5.22 -23.77 10.82
CA GLY A 227 -6.22 -22.77 11.16
C GLY A 227 -5.78 -21.34 10.92
N ASN A 228 -6.78 -20.45 10.84
CA ASN A 228 -6.59 -19.03 10.54
C ASN A 228 -6.62 -18.13 11.78
N PHE A 229 -6.97 -18.68 12.95
CA PHE A 229 -7.14 -17.94 14.19
C PHE A 229 -6.29 -18.53 15.31
N VAL A 230 -5.60 -17.67 16.06
CA VAL A 230 -4.78 -18.04 17.23
C VAL A 230 -5.42 -17.48 18.49
N TYR A 231 -5.53 -18.31 19.54
CA TYR A 231 -6.01 -17.84 20.84
C TYR A 231 -4.86 -17.23 21.65
N TYR A 232 -5.08 -16.01 22.13
CA TYR A 232 -4.14 -15.30 23.01
C TYR A 232 -4.68 -15.30 24.42
N ASP A 233 -4.04 -16.08 25.31
CA ASP A 233 -4.47 -16.26 26.69
C ASP A 233 -4.54 -14.97 27.48
N ASP A 234 -3.58 -14.07 27.30
CA ASP A 234 -3.51 -12.80 28.02
C ASP A 234 -4.68 -11.87 27.66
N LEU A 235 -5.15 -11.91 26.44
CA LEU A 235 -6.29 -11.11 25.95
C LEU A 235 -7.63 -11.82 26.10
N LYS A 236 -7.64 -13.13 26.32
CA LYS A 236 -8.85 -13.97 26.24
C LYS A 236 -9.57 -13.80 24.90
N LYS A 237 -8.81 -13.76 23.79
CA LYS A 237 -9.35 -13.53 22.43
C LYS A 237 -8.70 -14.42 21.38
N TRP A 238 -9.48 -14.74 20.36
CA TRP A 238 -9.04 -15.28 19.08
C TRP A 238 -8.70 -14.13 18.15
N VAL A 239 -7.55 -14.18 17.47
CA VAL A 239 -7.04 -13.15 16.56
C VAL A 239 -6.60 -13.79 15.27
#